data_da8960ca2e5153a7d6b615ab59995b94
#
_entry.id   da8960ca2e5153a7d6b615ab59995b94
#
_cell.length_a   1.000
_cell.length_b   1.000
_cell.length_c   1.000
_cell.angle_alpha   90.00
_cell.angle_beta   90.00
_cell.angle_gamma   90.00
#
_symmetry.space_group_name_H-M   'P 1'
#
loop_
_entity.id
_entity.type
_entity.pdbx_description
1 polymer ?
#
loop_
_entity_poly.entity_id
_entity_poly.type
_entity_poly.pdbx_seq_one_letter_code
_entity_poly.pdbx_strand_id
1 'polypeptide(L)' 'MTKIQLPFKLSSPLDEEIMNRLADVYRTYGILRIVATPGGDTVMVEYDATRFSPEDIQAALARAGIPLAVRSV' A
#
# COMPACT_ATOMS: atom_id res chain seq x y z
N MET A 1 -6.69 -7.03 -18.39
CA MET A 1 -6.17 -6.38 -17.17
C MET A 1 -7.25 -6.38 -16.12
N THR A 2 -6.94 -6.89 -14.94
CA THR A 2 -7.88 -6.95 -13.82
C THR A 2 -7.40 -6.01 -12.72
N LYS A 3 -8.14 -4.94 -12.49
CA LYS A 3 -7.79 -3.98 -11.44
C LYS A 3 -8.51 -4.38 -10.15
N ILE A 4 -7.76 -4.42 -9.07
CA ILE A 4 -8.30 -4.71 -7.75
C ILE A 4 -7.80 -3.64 -6.79
N GLN A 5 -8.69 -3.21 -5.92
CA GLN A 5 -8.36 -2.29 -4.84
C GLN A 5 -8.34 -3.05 -3.54
N LEU A 6 -7.26 -2.92 -2.79
CA LEU A 6 -7.15 -3.55 -1.47
C LEU A 6 -6.89 -2.49 -0.41
N PRO A 7 -7.61 -2.54 0.71
CA PRO A 7 -7.29 -1.68 1.85
C PRO A 7 -6.17 -2.30 2.68
N PHE A 8 -5.23 -1.47 3.07
CA PHE A 8 -4.17 -1.87 3.99
C PHE A 8 -4.22 -0.96 5.20
N LYS A 9 -4.38 -1.54 6.37
CA LYS A 9 -4.41 -0.77 7.58
C LYS A 9 -3.00 -0.59 8.11
N LEU A 10 -2.69 0.64 8.53
CA LEU A 10 -1.38 0.97 9.06
C LEU A 10 -1.40 0.90 10.58
N SER A 11 -0.23 0.62 11.16
CA SER A 11 -0.08 0.60 12.61
C SER A 11 0.11 1.99 13.20
N SER A 12 0.31 3.00 12.36
CA SER A 12 0.42 4.38 12.79
C SER A 12 -0.25 5.28 11.76
N PRO A 13 -0.63 6.50 12.17
CA PRO A 13 -1.28 7.44 11.25
C PRO A 13 -0.35 7.81 10.10
N LEU A 14 -0.95 8.13 8.96
CA LEU A 14 -0.20 8.59 7.79
C LEU A 14 0.45 9.93 8.09
N ASP A 15 1.73 10.02 7.78
CA ASP A 15 2.47 11.26 7.86
C ASP A 15 3.23 11.49 6.54
N GLU A 16 3.95 12.58 6.47
CA GLU A 16 4.65 12.95 5.25
C GLU A 16 5.68 11.90 4.84
N GLU A 17 6.39 11.33 5.82
CA GLU A 17 7.39 10.32 5.53
C GLU A 17 6.76 9.07 4.94
N ILE A 18 5.65 8.62 5.52
CA ILE A 18 4.95 7.44 5.01
C ILE A 18 4.41 7.72 3.61
N MET A 19 3.88 8.90 3.38
CA MET A 19 3.37 9.25 2.06
C MET A 19 4.47 9.27 1.02
N ASN A 20 5.67 9.72 1.38
CA ASN A 20 6.82 9.69 0.47
C ASN A 20 7.23 8.26 0.15
N ARG A 21 7.18 7.37 1.14
CA ARG A 21 7.49 5.96 0.92
C ARG A 21 6.45 5.30 0.03
N LEU A 22 5.18 5.66 0.19
CA LEU A 22 4.13 5.16 -0.69
C LEU A 22 4.35 5.61 -2.13
N ALA A 23 4.80 6.83 -2.33
CA ALA A 23 5.12 7.31 -3.67
C ALA A 23 6.26 6.51 -4.31
N ASP A 24 7.24 6.12 -3.52
CA ASP A 24 8.32 5.27 -4.01
C ASP A 24 7.81 3.89 -4.42
N VAL A 25 6.92 3.31 -3.63
CA VAL A 25 6.31 2.02 -3.97
C VAL A 25 5.53 2.13 -5.27
N TYR A 26 4.76 3.20 -5.41
CA TYR A 26 3.98 3.46 -6.60
C TYR A 26 4.86 3.47 -7.85
N ARG A 27 6.00 4.15 -7.79
CA ARG A 27 6.91 4.25 -8.94
C ARG A 27 7.67 2.96 -9.18
N THR A 28 8.12 2.31 -8.11
CA THR A 28 8.99 1.14 -8.21
C THR A 28 8.25 -0.08 -8.74
N TYR A 29 7.03 -0.28 -8.30
CA TYR A 29 6.29 -1.49 -8.63
C TYR A 29 5.22 -1.31 -9.70
N GLY A 30 5.06 -0.10 -10.20
CA GLY A 30 4.06 0.13 -11.24
C GLY A 30 2.63 -0.06 -10.74
N ILE A 31 2.38 0.28 -9.49
CA ILE A 31 1.05 0.23 -8.92
C ILE A 31 0.17 1.25 -9.65
N LEU A 32 -1.09 0.90 -9.90
CA LEU A 32 -1.97 1.74 -10.68
C LEU A 32 -2.42 2.98 -9.92
N ARG A 33 -2.69 2.84 -8.62
CA ARG A 33 -3.17 3.96 -7.82
C ARG A 33 -3.01 3.66 -6.34
N ILE A 34 -2.67 4.68 -5.58
CA ILE A 34 -2.67 4.62 -4.13
C ILE A 34 -3.48 5.81 -3.62
N VAL A 35 -4.46 5.54 -2.80
CA VAL A 35 -5.28 6.57 -2.17
C VAL A 35 -5.06 6.50 -0.66
N ALA A 36 -4.63 7.61 -0.09
CA ALA A 36 -4.37 7.69 1.34
C ALA A 36 -5.08 8.90 1.90
N THR A 37 -5.64 8.75 3.09
CA THR A 37 -6.29 9.85 3.79
C THR A 37 -5.32 10.42 4.82
N PRO A 38 -4.86 11.67 4.68
CA PRO A 38 -3.96 12.27 5.65
C PRO A 38 -4.53 12.20 7.06
N GLY A 39 -3.73 11.77 8.01
CA GLY A 39 -4.17 11.59 9.39
C GLY A 39 -4.94 10.31 9.62
N GLY A 40 -5.22 9.55 8.58
CA GLY A 40 -5.86 8.25 8.71
C GLY A 40 -4.85 7.13 8.88
N ASP A 41 -5.35 5.92 8.95
CA ASP A 41 -4.50 4.75 9.12
C ASP A 41 -4.75 3.68 8.06
N THR A 42 -5.43 4.03 6.98
CA THR A 42 -5.75 3.08 5.92
C THR A 42 -5.36 3.65 4.58
N VAL A 43 -4.73 2.82 3.76
CA VAL A 43 -4.43 3.17 2.37
C VAL A 43 -5.13 2.17 1.46
N MET A 44 -5.65 2.67 0.36
CA MET A 44 -6.22 1.85 -0.70
C MET A 44 -5.19 1.73 -1.81
N VAL A 45 -4.86 0.51 -2.18
CA VAL A 45 -3.90 0.26 -3.25
C VAL A 45 -4.64 -0.42 -4.41
N GLU A 46 -4.59 0.21 -5.57
CA GLU A 46 -5.14 -0.36 -6.79
C GLU A 46 -4.00 -0.92 -7.64
N TYR A 47 -4.13 -2.16 -8.04
CA TYR A 47 -3.07 -2.84 -8.79
C TYR A 47 -3.67 -3.82 -9.78
N ASP A 48 -2.83 -4.28 -10.72
CA ASP A 48 -3.23 -5.25 -11.71
C ASP A 48 -3.08 -6.65 -11.13
N ALA A 49 -4.20 -7.30 -10.85
CA ALA A 49 -4.20 -8.61 -10.22
C ALA A 49 -3.67 -9.72 -11.12
N THR A 50 -3.45 -9.44 -12.40
CA THR A 50 -2.81 -10.42 -13.29
C THR A 50 -1.29 -10.40 -13.13
N ARG A 51 -0.73 -9.36 -12.50
CA ARG A 51 0.71 -9.22 -12.32
C ARG A 51 1.14 -9.42 -10.88
N PHE A 52 0.27 -9.10 -9.93
CA PHE A 52 0.60 -9.15 -8.51
C PHE A 52 -0.50 -9.86 -7.74
N SER A 53 -0.11 -10.55 -6.68
CA SER A 53 -1.05 -11.08 -5.70
C SER A 53 -1.16 -10.10 -4.54
N PRO A 54 -2.17 -10.23 -3.67
CA PRO A 54 -2.25 -9.41 -2.47
C PRO A 54 -1.00 -9.50 -1.60
N GLU A 55 -0.40 -10.68 -1.52
CA GLU A 55 0.83 -10.88 -0.75
C GLU A 55 2.00 -10.14 -1.36
N ASP A 56 2.05 -10.05 -2.68
CA ASP A 56 3.09 -9.29 -3.37
C ASP A 56 3.02 -7.81 -3.00
N ILE A 57 1.81 -7.26 -2.98
CA ILE A 57 1.60 -5.86 -2.64
C ILE A 57 1.96 -5.62 -1.18
N GLN A 58 1.52 -6.51 -0.30
CA GLN A 58 1.85 -6.39 1.11
C GLN A 58 3.37 -6.43 1.35
N ALA A 59 4.06 -7.33 0.67
CA ALA A 59 5.51 -7.42 0.79
C ALA A 59 6.20 -6.16 0.26
N ALA A 60 5.69 -5.60 -0.82
CA ALA A 60 6.24 -4.36 -1.38
C ALA A 60 6.11 -3.21 -0.40
N LEU A 61 4.95 -3.08 0.24
CA LEU A 61 4.73 -2.03 1.23
C LEU A 61 5.64 -2.23 2.44
N ALA A 62 5.77 -3.47 2.90
CA ALA A 62 6.64 -3.76 4.05
C ALA A 62 8.09 -3.44 3.74
N ARG A 63 8.56 -3.75 2.54
CA ARG A 63 9.94 -3.46 2.13
C ARG A 63 10.21 -1.97 2.05
N ALA A 64 9.21 -1.21 1.71
CA ALA A 64 9.36 0.24 1.64
C ALA A 64 9.34 0.90 3.02
N GLY A 65 9.12 0.11 4.07
CA GLY A 65 9.09 0.65 5.42
C GLY A 65 7.73 1.21 5.82
N ILE A 66 6.67 0.81 5.12
CA ILE A 66 5.33 1.21 5.49
C ILE A 66 4.90 0.41 6.73
N PRO A 67 4.48 1.08 7.81
CA PRO A 67 4.13 0.39 9.05
C PRO A 67 2.74 -0.26 8.95
N LEU A 68 2.69 -1.44 8.36
CA LEU A 68 1.43 -2.17 8.23
C LEU A 68 1.01 -2.74 9.57
N ALA A 69 -0.28 -2.65 9.87
CA ALA A 69 -0.82 -3.27 11.06
C ALA A 69 -0.76 -4.78 10.89
N VAL A 70 -0.36 -5.48 11.96
CA VAL A 70 -0.32 -6.93 11.94
C VAL A 70 -1.74 -7.45 11.86
N ARG A 71 -2.01 -8.26 10.87
CA ARG A 71 -3.32 -8.86 10.75
C ARG A 71 -3.37 -10.11 11.61
N SER A 72 -4.25 -10.03 12.55
CA SER A 72 -4.57 -11.17 13.36
C SER A 72 -5.52 -12.04 12.58
N VAL A 73 -5.12 -13.22 12.29
CA VAL A 73 -5.98 -14.12 11.52
C VAL A 73 -6.45 -15.23 12.40
#